data_0192edd44bebeb2c94ad8d5ccd39ccc8
#
_entry.id   0192edd44bebeb2c94ad8d5ccd39ccc8
#
_cell.length_a   1.000
_cell.length_b   1.000
_cell.length_c   1.000
_cell.angle_alpha   90.00
_cell.angle_beta   90.00
_cell.angle_gamma   90.00
#
_symmetry.space_group_name_H-M   'P 1'
#
loop_
_entity.id
_entity.type
_entity.pdbx_description
1 polymer ?
#
loop_
_entity_poly.entity_id
_entity_poly.type
_entity_poly.pdbx_seq_one_letter_code
_entity_poly.pdbx_strand_id
1 'polypeptide(L)'
;MAQAHSWYRQGHIRPASATVKLPHMKAYRSAILRFDPDLPSHSAAVYETDGLLVVGPDANGHEVVQAVGAYAALKDQWPDVPVTHWPNRLIAPGFVDMHIHYPQTNVIGSPAEGLLPWLENYTFPEEKRFEYLTYSATDA
;
A
#
# COMPACT_ATOMS: atom_id res chain seq x y z
N MET A 1 -22.36 8.75 -19.66
CA MET A 1 -21.49 7.66 -20.11
C MET A 1 -20.06 8.07 -19.81
N ALA A 2 -19.51 7.59 -18.69
CA ALA A 2 -18.13 7.88 -18.28
C ALA A 2 -17.25 6.69 -18.71
N GLN A 3 -16.25 6.96 -19.54
CA GLN A 3 -15.26 5.97 -19.93
C GLN A 3 -14.32 5.76 -18.75
N ALA A 4 -14.38 4.58 -18.14
CA ALA A 4 -13.36 4.11 -17.20
C ALA A 4 -12.09 3.80 -18.00
N HIS A 5 -11.03 4.57 -17.78
CA HIS A 5 -9.74 4.30 -18.37
C HIS A 5 -9.10 3.10 -17.68
N SER A 6 -9.07 1.98 -18.38
CA SER A 6 -8.33 0.78 -18.01
C SER A 6 -6.83 1.04 -18.06
N TRP A 7 -6.19 1.17 -16.92
CA TRP A 7 -4.73 1.37 -16.79
C TRP A 7 -3.93 0.06 -16.86
N TYR A 8 -4.61 -1.08 -17.04
CA TYR A 8 -3.98 -2.41 -16.97
C TYR A 8 -3.80 -3.13 -18.31
N ARG A 9 -4.12 -2.50 -19.45
CA ARG A 9 -3.94 -3.16 -20.73
C ARG A 9 -2.99 -2.39 -21.63
N GLN A 10 -1.71 -2.57 -21.44
CA GLN A 10 -0.77 -2.55 -22.58
C GLN A 10 0.40 -3.46 -22.23
N GLY A 11 0.33 -4.70 -22.75
CA GLY A 11 1.51 -5.54 -22.91
C GLY A 11 2.48 -4.84 -23.84
N HIS A 12 3.44 -4.11 -23.27
CA HIS A 12 4.52 -3.54 -24.05
C HIS A 12 5.49 -4.66 -24.39
N ILE A 13 5.37 -5.16 -25.64
CA ILE A 13 6.42 -5.96 -26.28
C ILE A 13 7.65 -5.06 -26.37
N ARG A 14 8.67 -5.33 -25.53
CA ARG A 14 9.95 -4.64 -25.61
C ARG A 14 10.73 -5.16 -26.83
N PRO A 15 11.27 -4.29 -27.70
CA PRO A 15 12.22 -4.73 -28.70
C PRO A 15 13.49 -5.23 -28.00
N ALA A 16 14.01 -6.36 -28.48
CA ALA A 16 15.29 -6.91 -28.04
C ALA A 16 16.43 -5.91 -28.32
N SER A 17 17.32 -5.75 -27.34
CA SER A 17 18.61 -5.06 -27.46
C SER A 17 18.59 -3.52 -27.39
N ALA A 18 18.53 -3.03 -26.18
CA ALA A 18 19.36 -1.92 -25.71
C ALA A 18 19.44 -2.07 -24.19
N THR A 19 20.64 -2.15 -23.61
CA THR A 19 20.86 -2.12 -22.17
C THR A 19 20.51 -0.71 -21.67
N VAL A 20 19.25 -0.38 -21.66
CA VAL A 20 18.75 0.82 -20.98
C VAL A 20 18.86 0.48 -19.51
N LYS A 21 19.85 1.07 -18.85
CA LYS A 21 19.95 1.09 -17.40
C LYS A 21 18.65 1.70 -16.90
N LEU A 22 17.69 0.86 -16.49
CA LEU A 22 16.40 1.32 -16.00
C LEU A 22 16.66 2.11 -14.71
N PRO A 23 16.49 3.44 -14.70
CA PRO A 23 16.81 4.23 -13.53
C PRO A 23 15.82 3.86 -12.42
N HIS A 24 16.36 3.40 -11.29
CA HIS A 24 15.65 3.22 -10.02
C HIS A 24 14.52 2.19 -9.94
N MET A 25 14.47 1.19 -10.85
CA MET A 25 13.54 0.08 -10.71
C MET A 25 13.94 -0.81 -9.54
N LYS A 26 12.96 -1.22 -8.74
CA LYS A 26 13.12 -2.13 -7.60
C LYS A 26 12.07 -3.22 -7.69
N ALA A 27 12.40 -4.41 -7.24
CA ALA A 27 11.43 -5.49 -7.14
C ALA A 27 11.51 -6.14 -5.76
N TYR A 28 10.34 -6.50 -5.25
CA TYR A 28 10.17 -7.12 -3.94
C TYR A 28 9.41 -8.43 -4.09
N ARG A 29 10.02 -9.53 -3.61
CA ARG A 29 9.40 -10.85 -3.60
C ARG A 29 8.98 -11.22 -2.19
N SER A 30 7.72 -11.59 -2.01
CA SER A 30 7.13 -12.02 -0.74
C SER A 30 5.76 -12.64 -1.00
N ALA A 31 5.03 -13.07 0.04
CA ALA A 31 3.60 -13.21 -0.10
C ALA A 31 2.99 -11.81 -0.35
N ILE A 32 1.99 -11.72 -1.22
CA ILE A 32 1.34 -10.45 -1.59
C ILE A 32 -0.18 -10.59 -1.48
N LEU A 33 -0.80 -9.67 -0.74
CA LEU A 33 -2.23 -9.42 -0.78
C LEU A 33 -2.48 -8.18 -1.65
N ARG A 34 -3.32 -8.29 -2.66
CA ARG A 34 -3.73 -7.17 -3.51
C ARG A 34 -5.22 -7.20 -3.76
N PHE A 35 -5.76 -6.09 -4.22
CA PHE A 35 -7.15 -6.00 -4.67
C PHE A 35 -7.16 -5.76 -6.18
N ASP A 36 -7.91 -6.60 -6.89
CA ASP A 36 -8.02 -6.54 -8.35
C ASP A 36 -9.34 -5.85 -8.71
N PRO A 37 -9.29 -4.64 -9.31
CA PRO A 37 -10.49 -3.88 -9.62
C PRO A 37 -11.32 -4.49 -10.77
N ASP A 38 -10.74 -5.39 -11.55
CA ASP A 38 -11.42 -6.06 -12.65
C ASP A 38 -12.23 -7.29 -12.17
N LEU A 39 -12.05 -7.70 -10.91
CA LEU A 39 -12.80 -8.79 -10.29
C LEU A 39 -14.02 -8.27 -9.51
N PRO A 40 -15.08 -9.07 -9.39
CA PRO A 40 -16.21 -8.74 -8.52
C PRO A 40 -15.74 -8.46 -7.08
N SER A 41 -16.38 -7.53 -6.37
CA SER A 41 -15.96 -7.10 -5.03
C SER A 41 -15.77 -8.23 -4.01
N HIS A 42 -16.59 -9.29 -4.11
CA HIS A 42 -16.50 -10.46 -3.22
C HIS A 42 -15.29 -11.38 -3.51
N SER A 43 -14.63 -11.21 -4.65
CA SER A 43 -13.44 -11.96 -5.09
C SER A 43 -12.28 -11.05 -5.51
N ALA A 44 -12.38 -9.76 -5.24
CA ALA A 44 -11.35 -8.79 -5.61
C ALA A 44 -10.04 -8.95 -4.83
N ALA A 45 -10.08 -9.55 -3.63
CA ALA A 45 -8.89 -9.85 -2.85
C ALA A 45 -8.14 -11.04 -3.45
N VAL A 46 -6.92 -10.81 -3.89
CA VAL A 46 -6.03 -11.82 -4.47
C VAL A 46 -4.83 -12.02 -3.57
N TYR A 47 -4.57 -13.28 -3.17
CA TYR A 47 -3.42 -13.64 -2.36
C TYR A 47 -2.44 -14.49 -3.16
N GLU A 48 -1.24 -13.95 -3.35
CA GLU A 48 -0.12 -14.65 -3.98
C GLU A 48 0.82 -15.16 -2.88
N THR A 49 0.97 -16.46 -2.74
CA THR A 49 1.87 -17.06 -1.73
C THR A 49 3.34 -16.76 -2.04
N ASP A 50 3.67 -16.55 -3.30
CA ASP A 50 4.99 -16.18 -3.82
C ASP A 50 4.77 -15.12 -4.91
N GLY A 51 4.71 -13.87 -4.50
CA GLY A 51 4.41 -12.73 -5.35
C GLY A 51 5.64 -11.91 -5.68
N LEU A 52 5.53 -11.10 -6.74
CA LEU A 52 6.49 -10.08 -7.13
C LEU A 52 5.77 -8.74 -7.26
N LEU A 53 6.31 -7.74 -6.57
CA LEU A 53 5.95 -6.33 -6.72
C LEU A 53 7.12 -5.61 -7.37
N VAL A 54 6.88 -4.98 -8.53
CA VAL A 54 7.87 -4.16 -9.23
C VAL A 54 7.44 -2.70 -9.13
N VAL A 55 8.33 -1.84 -8.67
CA VAL A 55 8.12 -0.40 -8.56
C VAL A 55 9.18 0.37 -9.33
N GLY A 56 8.80 1.50 -9.86
CA GLY A 56 9.69 2.36 -10.59
C GLY A 56 8.99 3.64 -11.05
N PRO A 57 9.73 4.57 -11.69
CA PRO A 57 9.19 5.86 -12.07
C PRO A 57 8.17 5.75 -13.21
N ASP A 58 7.13 6.58 -13.14
CA ASP A 58 6.26 6.91 -14.27
C ASP A 58 6.95 7.93 -15.22
N ALA A 59 6.20 8.41 -16.21
CA ALA A 59 6.69 9.41 -17.18
C ALA A 59 7.05 10.77 -16.53
N ASN A 60 6.54 11.05 -15.33
CA ASN A 60 6.78 12.28 -14.57
C ASN A 60 7.86 12.10 -13.51
N GLY A 61 8.39 10.87 -13.35
CA GLY A 61 9.39 10.52 -12.34
C GLY A 61 8.81 10.14 -10.98
N HIS A 62 7.49 9.98 -10.84
CA HIS A 62 6.87 9.49 -9.61
C HIS A 62 7.05 7.97 -9.50
N GLU A 63 7.41 7.49 -8.31
CA GLU A 63 7.52 6.06 -8.04
C GLU A 63 6.13 5.43 -8.00
N VAL A 64 5.86 4.47 -8.90
CA VAL A 64 4.56 3.81 -9.06
C VAL A 64 4.73 2.30 -9.17
N VAL A 65 3.65 1.56 -8.93
CA VAL A 65 3.62 0.11 -9.19
C VAL A 65 3.62 -0.13 -10.69
N GLN A 66 4.67 -0.80 -11.18
CA GLN A 66 4.84 -1.18 -12.58
C GLN A 66 4.24 -2.56 -12.87
N ALA A 67 4.33 -3.48 -11.90
CA ALA A 67 3.72 -4.80 -11.99
C ALA A 67 3.52 -5.39 -10.59
N VAL A 68 2.47 -6.20 -10.42
CA VAL A 68 2.21 -6.99 -9.22
C VAL A 68 1.50 -8.28 -9.60
N GLY A 69 1.94 -9.42 -9.04
CA GLY A 69 1.34 -10.73 -9.30
C GLY A 69 2.23 -11.88 -8.89
N ALA A 70 1.91 -13.09 -9.35
CA ALA A 70 2.69 -14.27 -9.07
C ALA A 70 4.14 -14.14 -9.57
N TYR A 71 5.12 -14.45 -8.73
CA TYR A 71 6.54 -14.38 -9.08
C TYR A 71 6.86 -15.17 -10.35
N ALA A 72 6.34 -16.40 -10.46
CA ALA A 72 6.58 -17.26 -11.62
C ALA A 72 6.12 -16.65 -12.94
N ALA A 73 5.07 -15.82 -12.92
CA ALA A 73 4.53 -15.17 -14.12
C ALA A 73 5.28 -13.89 -14.50
N LEU A 74 5.89 -13.21 -13.52
CA LEU A 74 6.48 -11.89 -13.72
C LEU A 74 8.01 -11.89 -13.82
N LYS A 75 8.71 -12.85 -13.23
CA LYS A 75 10.18 -12.86 -13.10
C LYS A 75 10.92 -12.69 -14.44
N ASP A 76 10.40 -13.30 -15.50
CA ASP A 76 11.04 -13.28 -16.82
C ASP A 76 10.74 -12.00 -17.62
N GLN A 77 9.79 -11.17 -17.13
CA GLN A 77 9.46 -9.88 -17.72
C GLN A 77 10.38 -8.76 -17.19
N TRP A 78 11.04 -8.99 -16.06
CA TRP A 78 11.89 -8.02 -15.37
C TRP A 78 13.26 -8.60 -15.00
N PRO A 79 14.01 -9.19 -15.97
CA PRO A 79 15.23 -9.96 -15.67
C PRO A 79 16.36 -9.12 -15.06
N ASP A 80 16.41 -7.83 -15.40
CA ASP A 80 17.50 -6.93 -15.00
C ASP A 80 17.17 -6.10 -13.74
N VAL A 81 15.98 -6.28 -13.16
CA VAL A 81 15.58 -5.56 -11.96
C VAL A 81 16.02 -6.33 -10.72
N PRO A 82 16.81 -5.71 -9.83
CA PRO A 82 17.24 -6.39 -8.61
C PRO A 82 16.04 -6.72 -7.72
N VAL A 83 15.96 -7.99 -7.30
CA VAL A 83 14.86 -8.49 -6.46
C VAL A 83 15.33 -8.59 -5.01
N THR A 84 14.65 -7.87 -4.13
CA THR A 84 14.77 -8.05 -2.67
C THR A 84 13.74 -9.09 -2.22
N HIS A 85 14.19 -10.21 -1.67
CA HIS A 85 13.30 -11.27 -1.19
C HIS A 85 13.12 -11.19 0.32
N TRP A 86 11.86 -11.08 0.76
CA TRP A 86 11.45 -11.13 2.16
C TRP A 86 10.65 -12.41 2.44
N PRO A 87 11.30 -13.52 2.81
CA PRO A 87 10.60 -14.75 3.14
C PRO A 87 9.77 -14.57 4.42
N ASN A 88 8.61 -15.24 4.47
CA ASN A 88 7.70 -15.20 5.62
C ASN A 88 7.19 -13.80 5.99
N ARG A 89 7.09 -12.91 5.00
CA ARG A 89 6.50 -11.57 5.13
C ARG A 89 5.33 -11.45 4.18
N LEU A 90 4.48 -10.48 4.45
CA LEU A 90 3.35 -10.10 3.61
C LEU A 90 3.53 -8.67 3.12
N ILE A 91 3.42 -8.46 1.82
CA ILE A 91 3.27 -7.15 1.22
C ILE A 91 1.75 -6.95 0.99
N ALA A 92 1.23 -5.84 1.46
CA ALA A 92 -0.16 -5.46 1.28
C ALA A 92 -0.27 -3.96 0.98
N PRO A 93 -1.37 -3.48 0.39
CA PRO A 93 -1.66 -2.07 0.32
C PRO A 93 -1.67 -1.44 1.71
N GLY A 94 -1.29 -0.17 1.80
CA GLY A 94 -1.43 0.60 3.04
C GLY A 94 -2.90 0.70 3.45
N PHE A 95 -3.13 0.80 4.75
CA PHE A 95 -4.47 0.99 5.27
C PHE A 95 -4.97 2.40 4.96
N VAL A 96 -6.25 2.48 4.58
CA VAL A 96 -6.98 3.74 4.43
C VAL A 96 -8.16 3.69 5.40
N ASP A 97 -8.11 4.52 6.41
CA ASP A 97 -9.22 4.72 7.34
C ASP A 97 -9.86 6.07 7.02
N MET A 98 -11.10 6.03 6.54
CA MET A 98 -11.85 7.23 6.16
C MET A 98 -12.62 7.87 7.34
N HIS A 99 -12.59 7.25 8.51
CA HIS A 99 -13.25 7.75 9.71
C HIS A 99 -12.38 7.43 10.94
N ILE A 100 -11.31 8.17 11.13
CA ILE A 100 -10.41 8.03 12.26
C ILE A 100 -10.38 9.32 13.09
N HIS A 101 -10.37 9.15 14.41
CA HIS A 101 -10.08 10.20 15.37
C HIS A 101 -8.64 10.03 15.84
N TYR A 102 -7.68 10.50 15.04
CA TYR A 102 -6.25 10.33 15.30
C TYR A 102 -5.83 10.72 16.72
N PRO A 103 -6.32 11.84 17.31
CA PRO A 103 -5.98 12.19 18.70
C PRO A 103 -6.37 11.14 19.74
N GLN A 104 -7.30 10.25 19.41
CA GLN A 104 -7.80 9.23 20.35
C GLN A 104 -6.99 7.92 20.31
N THR A 105 -5.98 7.81 19.45
CA THR A 105 -5.20 6.56 19.27
C THR A 105 -4.55 6.06 20.55
N ASN A 106 -4.14 6.96 21.43
CA ASN A 106 -3.52 6.62 22.73
C ASN A 106 -4.51 6.11 23.78
N VAL A 107 -5.81 6.30 23.56
CA VAL A 107 -6.86 5.90 24.51
C VAL A 107 -7.78 4.80 23.96
N ILE A 108 -7.43 4.20 22.81
CA ILE A 108 -8.15 3.07 22.22
C ILE A 108 -8.22 1.93 23.24
N GLY A 109 -9.44 1.43 23.51
CA GLY A 109 -9.66 0.33 24.41
C GLY A 109 -9.58 0.69 25.90
N SER A 110 -9.48 1.97 26.28
CA SER A 110 -9.56 2.39 27.68
C SER A 110 -10.88 1.98 28.30
N PRO A 111 -10.89 1.39 29.51
CA PRO A 111 -12.10 0.85 30.13
C PRO A 111 -13.02 1.96 30.61
N ALA A 112 -14.31 1.86 30.28
CA ALA A 112 -15.33 2.78 30.80
C ALA A 112 -16.69 2.07 30.89
N GLU A 113 -17.55 2.54 31.79
CA GLU A 113 -18.89 1.99 31.98
C GLU A 113 -19.87 2.36 30.86
N GLY A 114 -19.47 3.27 29.97
CA GLY A 114 -20.28 3.71 28.82
C GLY A 114 -19.61 4.84 28.05
N LEU A 115 -20.30 5.32 27.01
CA LEU A 115 -19.75 6.32 26.09
C LEU A 115 -19.42 7.65 26.78
N LEU A 116 -20.34 8.20 27.59
CA LEU A 116 -20.10 9.51 28.22
C LEU A 116 -18.92 9.48 29.19
N PRO A 117 -18.82 8.51 30.13
CA PRO A 117 -17.63 8.37 30.98
C PRO A 117 -16.35 8.16 30.17
N TRP A 118 -16.40 7.48 29.02
CA TRP A 118 -15.25 7.29 28.16
C TRP A 118 -14.81 8.61 27.52
N LEU A 119 -15.75 9.39 27.01
CA LEU A 119 -15.46 10.71 26.43
C LEU A 119 -14.83 11.66 27.45
N GLU A 120 -15.41 11.74 28.65
CA GLU A 120 -14.98 12.68 29.69
C GLU A 120 -13.63 12.32 30.31
N ASN A 121 -13.39 11.01 30.53
CA ASN A 121 -12.20 10.57 31.26
C ASN A 121 -10.99 10.34 30.34
N TYR A 122 -11.20 10.04 29.07
CA TYR A 122 -10.12 9.68 28.16
C TYR A 122 -10.07 10.54 26.90
N THR A 123 -11.17 10.62 26.17
CA THR A 123 -11.18 11.24 24.84
C THR A 123 -10.90 12.74 24.88
N PHE A 124 -11.71 13.50 25.62
CA PHE A 124 -11.56 14.96 25.67
C PHE A 124 -10.24 15.41 26.29
N PRO A 125 -9.73 14.78 27.37
CA PRO A 125 -8.40 15.09 27.86
C PRO A 125 -7.29 14.81 26.85
N GLU A 126 -7.38 13.71 26.10
CA GLU A 126 -6.37 13.35 25.09
C GLU A 126 -6.43 14.28 23.87
N GLU A 127 -7.62 14.57 23.35
CA GLU A 127 -7.80 15.52 22.25
C GLU A 127 -7.29 16.91 22.60
N LYS A 128 -7.48 17.35 23.82
CA LYS A 128 -7.00 18.65 24.30
C LYS A 128 -5.48 18.79 24.21
N ARG A 129 -4.72 17.71 24.30
CA ARG A 129 -3.25 17.74 24.17
C ARG A 129 -2.81 18.19 22.78
N PHE A 130 -3.63 17.95 21.74
CA PHE A 130 -3.35 18.34 20.36
C PHE A 130 -3.59 19.82 20.06
N GLU A 131 -4.05 20.61 21.02
CA GLU A 131 -4.05 22.08 20.92
C GLU A 131 -2.61 22.64 20.84
N TYR A 132 -1.62 21.88 21.30
CA TYR A 132 -0.22 22.28 21.25
C TYR A 132 0.47 21.70 20.01
N LEU A 133 0.97 22.56 19.12
CA LEU A 133 1.66 22.17 17.89
C LEU A 133 2.86 21.25 18.11
N THR A 134 3.56 21.42 19.25
CA THR A 134 4.71 20.57 19.61
C THR A 134 4.31 19.13 19.87
N TYR A 135 3.17 18.90 20.51
CA TYR A 135 2.65 17.55 20.78
C TYR A 135 2.22 16.86 19.48
N SER A 136 1.42 17.56 18.66
CA SER A 136 0.96 17.02 17.38
C SER A 136 2.08 16.72 16.39
N ALA A 137 3.21 17.43 16.47
CA ALA A 137 4.38 17.21 15.61
C ALA A 137 5.26 16.03 16.04
N THR A 138 5.18 15.59 17.32
CA THR A 138 5.97 14.46 17.84
C THR A 138 5.26 13.13 17.69
N ASP A 139 3.93 13.12 17.58
CA ASP A 139 3.10 11.91 17.50
C ASP A 139 2.58 11.63 16.09
N ALA A 140 2.97 12.44 15.09
CA ALA A 140 2.67 12.26 13.68
C ALA A 140 3.84 11.62 12.94
#